data_64e47a0506148bc8f693bda0eb051e34
#
_entry.id   64e47a0506148bc8f693bda0eb051e34
#
_cell.length_a   1.000
_cell.length_b   1.000
_cell.length_c   1.000
_cell.angle_alpha   90.00
_cell.angle_beta   90.00
_cell.angle_gamma   90.00
#
_symmetry.space_group_name_H-M   'P 1'
#
loop_
_entity.id
_entity.type
_entity.pdbx_description
1 polymer ?
#
loop_
_entity_poly.entity_id
_entity_poly.type
_entity_poly.pdbx_seq_one_letter_code
_entity_poly.pdbx_strand_id
1 'polypeptide(L)'
;MEEERKPLENRNFIDAFIEEDLAPGGRFEGKRVHTRFPPEPNGYLHIGHCKALTIDFGTAEKFGGLCNLRMDDTNPTKEDTEYVDAIQQDIHWLGFDWGDRFFYGSDYFEKDYEFAVELIKKGLAYVCDLTPEQFREFRGDIGKPAVSPYRDRSVEENLDLFERMKNGEFPEGSRTLRAKIDLASGNFNMRDPVIYRIRYMHHHRQGDKWCIYPMYDFAHPIQDALEGITHSLCSLEFEAHRPLYDWVVNNVSVPAKPRQIEFARLGIDHTVMSKRKLRQLVEQNYVSGWDDPRMPTLCGLRRRGYTSHSIRDFCERIGVAKSANTVEYALLEHCLREDLNDTAERTMAVLRPVKLVITNYPEGQTETFEVENNPV
;
A
#
# COMPACT_ATOMS: atom_id res chain seq x y z
N MET A 1 36.04 -1.36 -32.10
CA MET A 1 35.16 -0.64 -31.15
C MET A 1 34.29 -1.71 -30.51
N GLU A 2 34.69 -2.17 -29.33
CA GLU A 2 33.85 -3.04 -28.52
C GLU A 2 32.75 -2.17 -27.93
N GLU A 3 31.49 -2.45 -28.29
CA GLU A 3 30.32 -1.92 -27.57
C GLU A 3 30.40 -2.47 -26.16
N GLU A 4 30.67 -1.60 -25.19
CA GLU A 4 30.45 -1.89 -23.77
C GLU A 4 29.01 -2.36 -23.60
N ARG A 5 28.80 -3.66 -23.43
CA ARG A 5 27.54 -4.21 -22.97
C ARG A 5 27.25 -3.63 -21.59
N LYS A 6 26.33 -2.63 -21.53
CA LYS A 6 25.74 -2.22 -20.26
C LYS A 6 25.25 -3.48 -19.53
N PRO A 7 25.45 -3.60 -18.21
CA PRO A 7 24.89 -4.69 -17.45
C PRO A 7 23.38 -4.74 -17.73
N LEU A 8 22.85 -5.93 -17.98
CA LEU A 8 21.40 -6.15 -18.06
C LEU A 8 20.82 -5.70 -16.71
N GLU A 9 20.27 -4.49 -16.67
CA GLU A 9 19.48 -4.04 -15.53
C GLU A 9 18.41 -5.10 -15.26
N ASN A 10 18.19 -5.43 -14.00
CA ASN A 10 17.22 -6.44 -13.54
C ASN A 10 15.81 -5.95 -13.93
N ARG A 11 15.39 -6.31 -15.14
CA ARG A 11 14.15 -5.84 -15.77
C ARG A 11 13.02 -6.76 -15.35
N ASN A 12 12.04 -6.22 -14.67
CA ASN A 12 10.84 -6.94 -14.29
C ASN A 12 9.65 -6.61 -15.21
N PHE A 13 8.51 -7.28 -15.02
CA PHE A 13 7.35 -7.11 -15.88
C PHE A 13 6.67 -5.72 -15.74
N ILE A 14 6.78 -5.07 -14.56
CA ILE A 14 6.26 -3.70 -14.35
C ILE A 14 7.06 -2.74 -15.22
N ASP A 15 8.38 -2.87 -15.23
CA ASP A 15 9.27 -2.06 -16.07
C ASP A 15 8.89 -2.19 -17.54
N ALA A 16 8.62 -3.43 -18.00
CA ALA A 16 8.23 -3.68 -19.40
C ALA A 16 6.90 -2.98 -19.76
N PHE A 17 5.92 -3.01 -18.85
CA PHE A 17 4.64 -2.30 -19.06
C PHE A 17 4.81 -0.79 -19.07
N ILE A 18 5.66 -0.25 -18.19
CA ILE A 18 5.92 1.19 -18.14
C ILE A 18 6.64 1.66 -19.40
N GLU A 19 7.63 0.91 -19.88
CA GLU A 19 8.35 1.21 -21.12
C GLU A 19 7.41 1.18 -22.33
N GLU A 20 6.49 0.20 -22.41
CA GLU A 20 5.46 0.13 -23.45
C GLU A 20 4.55 1.36 -23.38
N ASP A 21 4.08 1.75 -22.20
CA ASP A 21 3.19 2.88 -21.99
C ASP A 21 3.83 4.24 -22.30
N LEU A 22 5.15 4.36 -22.11
CA LEU A 22 5.92 5.58 -22.38
C LEU A 22 6.42 5.66 -23.84
N ALA A 23 6.42 4.55 -24.58
CA ALA A 23 6.89 4.50 -25.96
C ALA A 23 6.04 5.39 -26.89
N PRO A 24 6.54 5.78 -28.08
CA PRO A 24 5.74 6.49 -29.06
C PRO A 24 4.44 5.76 -29.39
N GLY A 25 3.29 6.45 -29.27
CA GLY A 25 1.94 5.87 -29.40
C GLY A 25 1.45 5.13 -28.15
N GLY A 26 2.24 5.03 -27.09
CA GLY A 26 1.87 4.43 -25.83
C GLY A 26 0.88 5.28 -25.01
N ARG A 27 0.25 4.67 -24.01
CA ARG A 27 -0.78 5.29 -23.17
C ARG A 27 -0.32 6.57 -22.47
N PHE A 28 0.96 6.63 -22.10
CA PHE A 28 1.57 7.71 -21.33
C PHE A 28 2.75 8.36 -22.07
N GLU A 29 2.73 8.35 -23.40
CA GLU A 29 3.76 9.01 -24.21
C GLU A 29 3.99 10.46 -23.73
N GLY A 30 5.26 10.81 -23.48
CA GLY A 30 5.65 12.13 -23.01
C GLY A 30 5.24 12.48 -21.56
N LYS A 31 4.64 11.55 -20.83
CA LYS A 31 4.32 11.72 -19.40
C LYS A 31 5.49 11.25 -18.53
N ARG A 32 5.62 11.86 -17.37
CA ARG A 32 6.51 11.40 -16.31
C ARG A 32 5.83 10.27 -15.55
N VAL A 33 6.54 9.20 -15.23
CA VAL A 33 6.03 8.12 -14.38
C VAL A 33 5.62 8.70 -13.02
N HIS A 34 4.43 8.37 -12.58
CA HIS A 34 3.89 8.82 -11.30
C HIS A 34 3.18 7.65 -10.62
N THR A 35 3.74 7.20 -9.52
CA THR A 35 3.23 6.13 -8.67
C THR A 35 2.73 6.69 -7.34
N ARG A 36 2.20 5.85 -6.47
CA ARG A 36 1.83 6.23 -5.11
C ARG A 36 1.89 5.04 -4.17
N PHE A 37 2.21 5.28 -2.92
CA PHE A 37 2.06 4.33 -1.82
C PHE A 37 0.88 4.79 -0.94
N PRO A 38 -0.25 4.03 -0.86
CA PRO A 38 -1.45 4.43 -0.15
C PRO A 38 -1.69 3.58 1.11
N PRO A 39 -0.92 3.75 2.19
CA PRO A 39 -1.14 2.97 3.40
C PRO A 39 -2.41 3.42 4.14
N GLU A 40 -3.18 2.47 4.69
CA GLU A 40 -4.20 2.77 5.69
C GLU A 40 -3.53 3.14 7.03
N PRO A 41 -3.86 4.31 7.64
CA PRO A 41 -3.28 4.74 8.92
C PRO A 41 -3.94 4.02 10.11
N ASN A 42 -3.92 2.69 10.10
CA ASN A 42 -4.57 1.81 11.08
C ASN A 42 -3.59 0.85 11.79
N GLY A 43 -2.29 1.11 11.71
CA GLY A 43 -1.23 0.33 12.33
C GLY A 43 0.15 0.66 11.77
N TYR A 44 1.17 0.16 12.43
CA TYR A 44 2.57 0.32 12.03
C TYR A 44 2.88 -0.48 10.75
N LEU A 45 3.85 0.01 9.97
CA LEU A 45 4.36 -0.72 8.82
C LEU A 45 5.15 -1.95 9.29
N HIS A 46 5.13 -3.00 8.49
CA HIS A 46 5.86 -4.23 8.72
C HIS A 46 6.63 -4.64 7.45
N ILE A 47 7.48 -5.65 7.55
CA ILE A 47 8.34 -6.12 6.44
C ILE A 47 7.56 -6.36 5.13
N GLY A 48 6.29 -6.77 5.21
CA GLY A 48 5.44 -6.94 4.02
C GLY A 48 5.19 -5.65 3.23
N HIS A 49 5.15 -4.49 3.92
CA HIS A 49 5.00 -3.18 3.28
C HIS A 49 6.28 -2.71 2.60
N CYS A 50 7.45 -3.18 3.06
CA CYS A 50 8.74 -2.80 2.46
C CYS A 50 8.82 -3.19 0.99
N LYS A 51 8.28 -4.36 0.62
CA LYS A 51 8.23 -4.77 -0.78
C LYS A 51 7.39 -3.81 -1.62
N ALA A 52 6.22 -3.41 -1.13
CA ALA A 52 5.37 -2.44 -1.83
C ALA A 52 6.06 -1.07 -1.94
N LEU A 53 6.65 -0.57 -0.84
CA LEU A 53 7.43 0.67 -0.84
C LEU A 53 8.58 0.63 -1.85
N THR A 54 9.35 -0.46 -1.89
CA THR A 54 10.46 -0.63 -2.83
C THR A 54 9.94 -0.67 -4.29
N ILE A 55 8.76 -1.25 -4.52
CA ILE A 55 8.16 -1.26 -5.86
C ILE A 55 7.63 0.13 -6.22
N ASP A 56 6.84 0.77 -5.36
CA ASP A 56 6.19 2.05 -5.67
C ASP A 56 7.23 3.19 -5.81
N PHE A 57 8.08 3.39 -4.81
CA PHE A 57 9.12 4.41 -4.81
C PHE A 57 10.28 4.04 -5.76
N GLY A 58 10.77 2.80 -5.71
CA GLY A 58 11.88 2.35 -6.55
C GLY A 58 11.54 2.39 -8.04
N THR A 59 10.31 2.06 -8.44
CA THR A 59 9.85 2.25 -9.83
C THR A 59 9.87 3.72 -10.22
N ALA A 60 9.38 4.61 -9.37
CA ALA A 60 9.45 6.05 -9.63
C ALA A 60 10.90 6.53 -9.76
N GLU A 61 11.79 6.15 -8.84
CA GLU A 61 13.21 6.49 -8.88
C GLU A 61 13.87 5.98 -10.20
N LYS A 62 13.63 4.72 -10.56
CA LYS A 62 14.19 4.08 -11.77
C LYS A 62 13.84 4.82 -13.05
N PHE A 63 12.61 5.31 -13.17
CA PHE A 63 12.14 6.04 -14.36
C PHE A 63 12.23 7.57 -14.22
N GLY A 64 12.97 8.10 -13.23
CA GLY A 64 13.05 9.54 -12.97
C GLY A 64 11.68 10.17 -12.69
N GLY A 65 10.77 9.39 -12.15
CA GLY A 65 9.37 9.70 -11.90
C GLY A 65 9.11 10.38 -10.57
N LEU A 66 7.88 10.26 -10.10
CA LEU A 66 7.38 10.76 -8.82
C LEU A 66 6.64 9.65 -8.09
N CYS A 67 6.69 9.64 -6.75
CA CYS A 67 5.84 8.80 -5.92
C CYS A 67 5.15 9.66 -4.87
N ASN A 68 3.81 9.51 -4.75
CA ASN A 68 3.04 10.15 -3.71
C ASN A 68 2.92 9.27 -2.47
N LEU A 69 2.87 9.87 -1.30
CA LEU A 69 2.37 9.22 -0.09
C LEU A 69 0.94 9.68 0.14
N ARG A 70 -0.04 8.78 0.02
CA ARG A 70 -1.44 9.08 0.30
C ARG A 70 -1.96 8.20 1.42
N MET A 71 -2.28 8.78 2.57
CA MET A 71 -2.97 8.04 3.63
C MET A 71 -4.37 7.67 3.14
N ASP A 72 -4.65 6.37 3.03
CA ASP A 72 -5.99 5.87 2.73
C ASP A 72 -6.83 5.87 4.00
N ASP A 73 -7.36 7.05 4.31
CA ASP A 73 -8.24 7.32 5.44
C ASP A 73 -9.72 7.42 5.02
N THR A 74 -10.12 6.69 4.00
CA THR A 74 -11.51 6.65 3.52
C THR A 74 -12.47 5.92 4.46
N ASN A 75 -11.96 5.10 5.37
CA ASN A 75 -12.74 4.34 6.34
C ASN A 75 -12.53 4.87 7.76
N PRO A 76 -13.52 5.56 8.37
CA PRO A 76 -13.35 6.27 9.65
C PRO A 76 -13.13 5.38 10.87
N THR A 77 -13.11 4.05 10.71
CA THR A 77 -13.28 3.14 11.87
C THR A 77 -12.03 2.85 12.70
N LYS A 78 -10.81 3.23 12.28
CA LYS A 78 -9.56 2.73 12.92
C LYS A 78 -8.35 3.63 12.76
N GLU A 79 -8.52 4.90 12.48
CA GLU A 79 -7.43 5.79 12.09
C GLU A 79 -6.95 6.59 13.29
N ASP A 80 -5.62 6.69 13.44
CA ASP A 80 -4.97 7.46 14.50
C ASP A 80 -3.77 8.23 13.93
N THR A 81 -3.58 9.45 14.43
CA THR A 81 -2.44 10.30 14.07
C THR A 81 -1.10 9.65 14.43
N GLU A 82 -1.05 8.84 15.49
CA GLU A 82 0.14 8.07 15.85
C GLU A 82 0.62 7.20 14.69
N TYR A 83 -0.30 6.54 13.99
CA TYR A 83 0.07 5.68 12.86
C TYR A 83 0.53 6.48 11.65
N VAL A 84 -0.07 7.65 11.41
CA VAL A 84 0.37 8.55 10.33
C VAL A 84 1.83 8.97 10.52
N ASP A 85 2.19 9.39 11.73
CA ASP A 85 3.56 9.81 12.06
C ASP A 85 4.55 8.64 11.98
N ALA A 86 4.17 7.47 12.51
CA ALA A 86 5.00 6.27 12.46
C ALA A 86 5.25 5.80 11.02
N ILE A 87 4.24 5.84 10.15
CA ILE A 87 4.36 5.49 8.73
C ILE A 87 5.35 6.42 8.03
N GLN A 88 5.24 7.73 8.24
CA GLN A 88 6.16 8.70 7.65
C GLN A 88 7.61 8.47 8.11
N GLN A 89 7.81 8.27 9.43
CA GLN A 89 9.13 7.98 10.00
C GLN A 89 9.75 6.72 9.41
N ASP A 90 8.98 5.66 9.27
CA ASP A 90 9.45 4.39 8.74
C ASP A 90 9.83 4.49 7.26
N ILE A 91 9.06 5.23 6.44
CA ILE A 91 9.35 5.45 5.01
C ILE A 91 10.64 6.26 4.86
N HIS A 92 10.80 7.36 5.61
CA HIS A 92 12.04 8.14 5.61
C HIS A 92 13.24 7.33 6.10
N TRP A 93 13.06 6.51 7.13
CA TRP A 93 14.13 5.64 7.61
C TRP A 93 14.59 4.63 6.54
N LEU A 94 13.68 4.13 5.70
CA LEU A 94 14.03 3.30 4.55
C LEU A 94 14.76 4.07 3.43
N GLY A 95 14.83 5.40 3.51
CA GLY A 95 15.49 6.26 2.54
C GLY A 95 14.59 6.71 1.39
N PHE A 96 13.27 6.57 1.51
CA PHE A 96 12.31 7.09 0.54
C PHE A 96 11.77 8.44 0.96
N ASP A 97 11.47 9.29 -0.04
CA ASP A 97 10.95 10.63 0.17
C ASP A 97 9.86 10.93 -0.88
N TRP A 98 8.77 11.50 -0.41
CA TRP A 98 7.66 11.97 -1.26
C TRP A 98 7.70 13.49 -1.50
N GLY A 99 8.61 14.24 -0.86
CA GLY A 99 8.68 15.70 -0.93
C GLY A 99 7.41 16.36 -0.39
N ASP A 100 6.79 17.21 -1.20
CA ASP A 100 5.52 17.90 -0.90
C ASP A 100 4.26 17.11 -1.29
N ARG A 101 4.41 15.89 -1.81
CA ARG A 101 3.33 15.04 -2.33
C ARG A 101 2.75 14.11 -1.25
N PHE A 102 2.28 14.72 -0.17
CA PHE A 102 1.60 14.05 0.93
C PHE A 102 0.11 14.38 0.90
N PHE A 103 -0.71 13.35 0.80
CA PHE A 103 -2.16 13.47 0.61
C PHE A 103 -2.93 12.58 1.59
N TYR A 104 -4.21 12.90 1.75
CA TYR A 104 -5.17 12.06 2.45
C TYR A 104 -6.35 11.74 1.54
N GLY A 105 -6.84 10.51 1.58
CA GLY A 105 -8.04 10.11 0.85
C GLY A 105 -9.26 10.95 1.23
N SER A 106 -9.38 11.32 2.51
CA SER A 106 -10.47 12.16 3.02
C SER A 106 -10.48 13.60 2.47
N ASP A 107 -9.38 14.08 1.89
CA ASP A 107 -9.35 15.41 1.24
C ASP A 107 -10.17 15.43 -0.06
N TYR A 108 -10.46 14.27 -0.62
CA TYR A 108 -11.19 14.10 -1.88
C TYR A 108 -12.70 13.79 -1.70
N PHE A 109 -13.22 13.67 -0.48
CA PHE A 109 -14.62 13.28 -0.24
C PHE A 109 -15.65 14.14 -0.97
N GLU A 110 -15.42 15.45 -1.11
CA GLU A 110 -16.31 16.31 -1.89
C GLU A 110 -16.28 15.94 -3.38
N LYS A 111 -15.09 15.68 -3.92
CA LYS A 111 -14.91 15.25 -5.33
C LYS A 111 -15.50 13.86 -5.56
N ASP A 112 -15.25 12.94 -4.65
CA ASP A 112 -15.85 11.59 -4.73
C ASP A 112 -17.38 11.69 -4.76
N TYR A 113 -17.98 12.56 -3.93
CA TYR A 113 -19.42 12.82 -3.95
C TYR A 113 -19.89 13.43 -5.28
N GLU A 114 -19.18 14.43 -5.82
CA GLU A 114 -19.51 15.04 -7.12
C GLU A 114 -19.50 13.99 -8.25
N PHE A 115 -18.50 13.10 -8.28
CA PHE A 115 -18.43 12.04 -9.28
C PHE A 115 -19.48 10.94 -9.08
N ALA A 116 -19.89 10.66 -7.84
CA ALA A 116 -21.03 9.77 -7.58
C ALA A 116 -22.35 10.37 -8.12
N VAL A 117 -22.56 11.67 -7.92
CA VAL A 117 -23.70 12.41 -8.51
C VAL A 117 -23.63 12.38 -10.05
N GLU A 118 -22.44 12.51 -10.64
CA GLU A 118 -22.25 12.39 -12.09
C GLU A 118 -22.69 11.01 -12.60
N LEU A 119 -22.31 9.92 -11.92
CA LEU A 119 -22.75 8.57 -12.29
C LEU A 119 -24.27 8.41 -12.20
N ILE A 120 -24.92 8.97 -11.18
CA ILE A 120 -26.39 8.94 -11.06
C ILE A 120 -27.02 9.68 -12.24
N LYS A 121 -26.54 10.89 -12.59
CA LYS A 121 -27.03 11.67 -13.75
C LYS A 121 -26.88 10.94 -15.07
N LYS A 122 -25.86 10.12 -15.21
CA LYS A 122 -25.63 9.25 -16.39
C LYS A 122 -26.49 7.97 -16.36
N GLY A 123 -27.27 7.72 -15.32
CA GLY A 123 -28.02 6.47 -15.14
C GLY A 123 -27.13 5.25 -14.85
N LEU A 124 -25.89 5.49 -14.39
CA LEU A 124 -24.87 4.48 -14.10
C LEU A 124 -24.72 4.17 -12.61
N ALA A 125 -25.55 4.76 -11.75
CA ALA A 125 -25.63 4.44 -10.33
C ALA A 125 -27.06 4.61 -9.82
N TYR A 126 -27.41 3.87 -8.80
CA TYR A 126 -28.73 3.91 -8.17
C TYR A 126 -28.65 3.67 -6.66
N VAL A 127 -29.58 4.27 -5.92
CA VAL A 127 -29.73 4.04 -4.47
C VAL A 127 -30.51 2.75 -4.26
N CYS A 128 -29.96 1.84 -3.47
CA CYS A 128 -30.51 0.54 -3.14
C CYS A 128 -30.89 0.49 -1.66
N ASP A 129 -32.14 0.14 -1.36
CA ASP A 129 -32.67 0.08 0.02
C ASP A 129 -32.58 -1.34 0.62
N LEU A 130 -31.88 -2.27 -0.03
CA LEU A 130 -31.66 -3.60 0.52
C LEU A 130 -30.70 -3.51 1.72
N THR A 131 -31.11 -4.10 2.84
CA THR A 131 -30.20 -4.30 3.98
C THR A 131 -29.08 -5.29 3.64
N PRO A 132 -27.96 -5.32 4.40
CA PRO A 132 -26.89 -6.29 4.18
C PRO A 132 -27.36 -7.75 4.19
N GLU A 133 -28.38 -8.09 4.97
CA GLU A 133 -28.99 -9.41 5.03
C GLU A 133 -29.77 -9.73 3.76
N GLN A 134 -30.69 -8.83 3.36
CA GLN A 134 -31.43 -8.94 2.11
C GLN A 134 -30.49 -8.99 0.89
N PHE A 135 -29.44 -8.17 0.91
CA PHE A 135 -28.45 -8.16 -0.16
C PHE A 135 -27.74 -9.52 -0.30
N ARG A 136 -27.45 -10.22 0.79
CA ARG A 136 -26.87 -11.57 0.74
C ARG A 136 -27.83 -12.58 0.08
N GLU A 137 -29.11 -12.47 0.32
CA GLU A 137 -30.15 -13.29 -0.32
C GLU A 137 -30.28 -12.95 -1.81
N PHE A 138 -30.21 -11.65 -2.16
CA PHE A 138 -30.29 -11.14 -3.53
C PHE A 138 -28.95 -11.19 -4.30
N ARG A 139 -27.88 -11.69 -3.69
CA ARG A 139 -26.55 -11.69 -4.33
C ARG A 139 -26.47 -12.52 -5.61
N GLY A 140 -27.42 -13.45 -5.79
CA GLY A 140 -27.45 -14.36 -6.92
C GLY A 140 -26.29 -15.36 -6.89
N ASP A 141 -26.32 -16.30 -7.83
CA ASP A 141 -25.26 -17.29 -8.05
C ASP A 141 -24.74 -17.16 -9.49
N ILE A 142 -23.67 -17.89 -9.81
CA ILE A 142 -23.18 -17.94 -11.19
C ILE A 142 -24.31 -18.43 -12.11
N GLY A 143 -24.67 -17.61 -13.11
CA GLY A 143 -25.76 -17.89 -14.04
C GLY A 143 -27.19 -17.58 -13.54
N LYS A 144 -27.34 -17.04 -12.32
CA LYS A 144 -28.61 -16.56 -11.77
C LYS A 144 -28.44 -15.14 -11.24
N PRO A 145 -28.49 -14.11 -12.11
CA PRO A 145 -28.34 -12.72 -11.66
C PRO A 145 -29.52 -12.33 -10.76
N ALA A 146 -29.23 -11.79 -9.59
CA ALA A 146 -30.25 -11.20 -8.74
C ALA A 146 -30.39 -9.72 -9.07
N VAL A 147 -31.58 -9.32 -9.50
CA VAL A 147 -31.89 -7.93 -9.83
C VAL A 147 -32.47 -7.25 -8.61
N SER A 148 -31.82 -6.19 -8.12
CA SER A 148 -32.40 -5.36 -7.06
C SER A 148 -33.70 -4.72 -7.55
N PRO A 149 -34.78 -4.72 -6.75
CA PRO A 149 -36.03 -4.03 -7.10
C PRO A 149 -35.85 -2.51 -7.26
N TYR A 150 -34.75 -1.96 -6.80
CA TYR A 150 -34.43 -0.53 -6.83
C TYR A 150 -33.55 -0.12 -8.01
N ARG A 151 -33.13 -1.07 -8.84
CA ARG A 151 -32.16 -0.86 -9.94
C ARG A 151 -32.66 0.12 -11.02
N ASP A 152 -33.97 0.16 -11.21
CA ASP A 152 -34.61 0.93 -12.28
C ASP A 152 -35.32 2.19 -11.76
N ARG A 153 -34.95 2.70 -10.59
CA ARG A 153 -35.36 4.02 -10.11
C ARG A 153 -34.94 5.12 -11.07
N SER A 154 -35.76 6.17 -11.19
CA SER A 154 -35.44 7.33 -12.01
C SER A 154 -34.18 8.05 -11.52
N VAL A 155 -33.55 8.81 -12.41
CA VAL A 155 -32.39 9.62 -12.09
C VAL A 155 -32.74 10.64 -10.98
N GLU A 156 -33.92 11.27 -11.08
CA GLU A 156 -34.39 12.29 -10.14
C GLU A 156 -34.58 11.70 -8.74
N GLU A 157 -35.21 10.52 -8.64
CA GLU A 157 -35.41 9.83 -7.37
C GLU A 157 -34.07 9.42 -6.74
N ASN A 158 -33.13 8.91 -7.54
CA ASN A 158 -31.80 8.55 -7.07
C ASN A 158 -31.00 9.77 -6.57
N LEU A 159 -31.09 10.92 -7.25
CA LEU A 159 -30.45 12.17 -6.81
C LEU A 159 -31.03 12.64 -5.49
N ASP A 160 -32.37 12.69 -5.33
CA ASP A 160 -33.03 13.06 -4.08
C ASP A 160 -32.60 12.15 -2.92
N LEU A 161 -32.66 10.83 -3.15
CA LEU A 161 -32.27 9.86 -2.12
C LEU A 161 -30.80 9.95 -1.73
N PHE A 162 -29.90 10.15 -2.69
CA PHE A 162 -28.46 10.25 -2.39
C PHE A 162 -28.12 11.55 -1.66
N GLU A 163 -28.75 12.67 -1.98
CA GLU A 163 -28.63 13.91 -1.22
C GLU A 163 -29.16 13.75 0.22
N ARG A 164 -30.30 13.11 0.40
CA ARG A 164 -30.86 12.81 1.73
C ARG A 164 -30.00 11.82 2.52
N MET A 165 -29.31 10.88 1.85
CA MET A 165 -28.27 10.05 2.50
C MET A 165 -27.13 10.92 3.04
N LYS A 166 -26.64 11.90 2.26
CA LYS A 166 -25.60 12.85 2.69
C LYS A 166 -26.07 13.71 3.88
N ASN A 167 -27.35 14.10 3.90
CA ASN A 167 -27.95 14.92 4.93
C ASN A 167 -28.29 14.14 6.23
N GLY A 168 -27.99 12.83 6.28
CA GLY A 168 -28.18 12.02 7.48
C GLY A 168 -29.62 11.64 7.78
N GLU A 169 -30.53 11.64 6.80
CA GLU A 169 -31.94 11.34 7.01
C GLU A 169 -32.24 9.84 7.17
N PHE A 170 -31.27 8.98 6.89
CA PHE A 170 -31.48 7.53 6.90
C PHE A 170 -30.55 6.82 7.88
N PRO A 171 -31.01 5.77 8.57
CA PRO A 171 -30.18 5.03 9.50
C PRO A 171 -29.04 4.26 8.77
N GLU A 172 -27.98 3.97 9.52
CA GLU A 172 -26.86 3.17 9.03
C GLU A 172 -27.34 1.79 8.53
N GLY A 173 -26.80 1.36 7.41
CA GLY A 173 -27.14 0.06 6.80
C GLY A 173 -28.48 0.01 6.04
N SER A 174 -29.28 1.09 6.06
CA SER A 174 -30.59 1.10 5.39
C SER A 174 -30.51 1.36 3.89
N ARG A 175 -29.46 2.05 3.43
CA ARG A 175 -29.26 2.40 2.02
C ARG A 175 -27.82 2.39 1.63
N THR A 176 -27.57 2.07 0.35
CA THR A 176 -26.26 2.15 -0.29
C THR A 176 -26.43 2.74 -1.69
N LEU A 177 -25.39 3.43 -2.20
CA LEU A 177 -25.31 3.73 -3.62
C LEU A 177 -24.57 2.60 -4.32
N ARG A 178 -25.11 2.09 -5.41
CA ARG A 178 -24.54 1.01 -6.22
C ARG A 178 -24.27 1.47 -7.64
N ALA A 179 -23.15 1.04 -8.20
CA ALA A 179 -22.91 1.19 -9.63
C ALA A 179 -23.85 0.25 -10.42
N LYS A 180 -24.33 0.70 -11.57
CA LYS A 180 -25.19 -0.06 -12.48
C LYS A 180 -24.33 -0.60 -13.63
N ILE A 181 -23.85 -1.83 -13.48
CA ILE A 181 -22.89 -2.43 -14.43
C ILE A 181 -23.50 -3.69 -15.08
N ASP A 182 -23.05 -4.89 -14.67
CA ASP A 182 -23.45 -6.15 -15.29
C ASP A 182 -23.72 -7.21 -14.21
N LEU A 183 -24.99 -7.50 -13.96
CA LEU A 183 -25.40 -8.50 -12.99
C LEU A 183 -25.04 -9.94 -13.39
N ALA A 184 -24.77 -10.20 -14.68
CA ALA A 184 -24.41 -11.51 -15.20
C ALA A 184 -22.89 -11.75 -15.23
N SER A 185 -22.09 -10.75 -14.89
CA SER A 185 -20.62 -10.85 -14.90
C SER A 185 -20.12 -12.06 -14.09
N GLY A 186 -19.11 -12.76 -14.61
CA GLY A 186 -18.38 -13.78 -13.87
C GLY A 186 -17.58 -13.21 -12.66
N ASN A 187 -17.28 -11.91 -12.72
CA ASN A 187 -16.60 -11.19 -11.65
C ASN A 187 -17.61 -10.51 -10.74
N PHE A 188 -17.65 -10.93 -9.46
CA PHE A 188 -18.58 -10.36 -8.47
C PHE A 188 -18.40 -8.87 -8.24
N ASN A 189 -17.17 -8.34 -8.41
CA ASN A 189 -16.90 -6.90 -8.27
C ASN A 189 -17.58 -6.05 -9.36
N MET A 190 -18.07 -6.68 -10.45
CA MET A 190 -18.78 -6.04 -11.56
C MET A 190 -20.30 -6.19 -11.46
N ARG A 191 -20.82 -6.92 -10.46
CA ARG A 191 -22.27 -7.16 -10.29
C ARG A 191 -22.90 -6.07 -9.43
N ASP A 192 -23.08 -4.89 -10.02
CA ASP A 192 -23.63 -3.71 -9.37
C ASP A 192 -23.02 -3.50 -7.95
N PRO A 193 -21.71 -3.24 -7.84
CA PRO A 193 -21.02 -3.11 -6.55
C PRO A 193 -21.53 -1.89 -5.77
N VAL A 194 -21.45 -1.96 -4.46
CA VAL A 194 -21.66 -0.79 -3.57
C VAL A 194 -20.50 0.17 -3.75
N ILE A 195 -20.80 1.45 -4.02
CA ILE A 195 -19.81 2.51 -4.17
C ILE A 195 -19.88 3.56 -3.06
N TYR A 196 -21.02 3.68 -2.34
CA TYR A 196 -21.20 4.49 -1.14
C TYR A 196 -22.06 3.76 -0.10
N ARG A 197 -21.73 4.00 1.17
CA ARG A 197 -22.50 3.50 2.34
C ARG A 197 -22.74 4.59 3.36
N ILE A 198 -23.82 4.45 4.16
CA ILE A 198 -24.09 5.28 5.32
C ILE A 198 -23.29 4.75 6.49
N ARG A 199 -22.56 5.64 7.19
CA ARG A 199 -21.81 5.34 8.39
C ARG A 199 -21.78 6.54 9.32
N TYR A 200 -22.33 6.43 10.51
CA TYR A 200 -22.28 7.48 11.53
C TYR A 200 -21.06 7.24 12.42
N MET A 201 -19.96 7.90 12.09
CA MET A 201 -18.73 7.79 12.83
C MET A 201 -17.90 9.06 12.67
N HIS A 202 -17.28 9.50 13.77
CA HIS A 202 -16.34 10.61 13.76
C HIS A 202 -15.09 10.23 12.95
N HIS A 203 -14.73 11.07 11.99
CA HIS A 203 -13.54 10.91 11.18
C HIS A 203 -12.40 11.76 11.76
N HIS A 204 -11.18 11.20 11.89
CA HIS A 204 -10.05 11.85 12.55
C HIS A 204 -9.68 13.22 11.95
N ARG A 205 -9.95 13.46 10.65
CA ARG A 205 -9.70 14.74 9.98
C ARG A 205 -10.96 15.51 9.61
N GLN A 206 -12.00 14.85 9.17
CA GLN A 206 -13.23 15.47 8.67
C GLN A 206 -14.28 15.69 9.78
N GLY A 207 -14.02 15.16 11.00
CA GLY A 207 -14.99 15.25 12.10
C GLY A 207 -16.31 14.57 11.76
N ASP A 208 -17.40 15.24 12.06
CA ASP A 208 -18.77 14.75 11.83
C ASP A 208 -19.40 15.33 10.54
N LYS A 209 -18.57 15.88 9.64
CA LYS A 209 -19.06 16.51 8.39
C LYS A 209 -19.75 15.49 7.47
N TRP A 210 -19.32 14.26 7.47
CA TRP A 210 -19.79 13.21 6.58
C TRP A 210 -20.48 12.09 7.36
N CYS A 211 -21.58 11.59 6.82
CA CYS A 211 -22.25 10.36 7.27
C CYS A 211 -22.43 9.33 6.15
N ILE A 212 -21.94 9.65 4.96
CA ILE A 212 -21.78 8.71 3.84
C ILE A 212 -20.31 8.65 3.43
N TYR A 213 -19.83 7.48 3.13
CA TYR A 213 -18.43 7.24 2.80
C TYR A 213 -18.31 6.42 1.52
N PRO A 214 -17.38 6.82 0.62
CA PRO A 214 -17.11 6.03 -0.58
C PRO A 214 -16.48 4.69 -0.22
N MET A 215 -16.74 3.68 -1.05
CA MET A 215 -16.01 2.42 -0.97
C MET A 215 -14.66 2.55 -1.65
N TYR A 216 -13.67 1.75 -1.20
CA TYR A 216 -12.32 1.73 -1.75
C TYR A 216 -12.29 1.70 -3.28
N ASP A 217 -13.04 0.77 -3.89
CA ASP A 217 -13.04 0.58 -5.34
C ASP A 217 -13.60 1.76 -6.14
N PHE A 218 -14.28 2.69 -5.49
CA PHE A 218 -14.77 3.92 -6.10
C PHE A 218 -13.83 5.10 -5.84
N ALA A 219 -13.42 5.32 -4.60
CA ALA A 219 -12.59 6.46 -4.22
C ALA A 219 -11.17 6.36 -4.81
N HIS A 220 -10.55 5.19 -4.72
CA HIS A 220 -9.15 4.99 -5.06
C HIS A 220 -8.80 5.32 -6.53
N PRO A 221 -9.54 4.83 -7.55
CA PRO A 221 -9.30 5.21 -8.94
C PRO A 221 -9.50 6.71 -9.21
N ILE A 222 -10.46 7.35 -8.54
CA ILE A 222 -10.71 8.79 -8.65
C ILE A 222 -9.53 9.59 -8.08
N GLN A 223 -9.09 9.22 -6.90
CA GLN A 223 -7.97 9.88 -6.21
C GLN A 223 -6.66 9.71 -7.02
N ASP A 224 -6.39 8.52 -7.54
CA ASP A 224 -5.26 8.28 -8.43
C ASP A 224 -5.33 9.22 -9.66
N ALA A 225 -6.50 9.36 -10.27
CA ALA A 225 -6.68 10.20 -11.44
C ALA A 225 -6.53 11.70 -11.11
N LEU A 226 -7.03 12.15 -9.95
CA LEU A 226 -6.92 13.55 -9.50
C LEU A 226 -5.48 13.93 -9.17
N GLU A 227 -4.69 13.00 -8.62
CA GLU A 227 -3.27 13.17 -8.33
C GLU A 227 -2.37 13.02 -9.57
N GLY A 228 -2.92 12.66 -10.72
CA GLY A 228 -2.16 12.47 -11.96
C GLY A 228 -1.27 11.22 -11.95
N ILE A 229 -1.63 10.22 -11.16
CA ILE A 229 -0.94 8.92 -11.16
C ILE A 229 -1.02 8.31 -12.55
N THR A 230 0.10 7.79 -13.05
CA THR A 230 0.15 7.05 -14.31
C THR A 230 0.00 5.55 -14.08
N HIS A 231 0.76 5.02 -13.14
CA HIS A 231 0.80 3.58 -12.84
C HIS A 231 0.41 3.35 -11.38
N SER A 232 -0.77 2.77 -11.21
CA SER A 232 -1.36 2.40 -9.92
C SER A 232 -0.90 0.98 -9.58
N LEU A 233 0.22 0.88 -8.84
CA LEU A 233 0.80 -0.42 -8.48
C LEU A 233 0.12 -0.93 -7.19
N CYS A 234 -0.29 -2.20 -7.18
CA CYS A 234 -0.98 -2.80 -6.04
C CYS A 234 -0.73 -4.32 -5.92
N SER A 235 -1.21 -4.94 -4.86
CA SER A 235 -1.05 -6.39 -4.69
C SER A 235 -2.05 -7.19 -5.52
N LEU A 236 -1.72 -8.47 -5.82
CA LEU A 236 -2.53 -9.40 -6.63
C LEU A 236 -3.96 -9.60 -6.12
N GLU A 237 -4.23 -9.33 -4.85
CA GLU A 237 -5.59 -9.41 -4.29
C GLU A 237 -6.56 -8.43 -4.97
N PHE A 238 -6.05 -7.38 -5.61
CA PHE A 238 -6.82 -6.40 -6.36
C PHE A 238 -6.98 -6.73 -7.86
N GLU A 239 -6.44 -7.84 -8.36
CA GLU A 239 -6.57 -8.22 -9.77
C GLU A 239 -8.04 -8.33 -10.21
N ALA A 240 -8.89 -8.95 -9.38
CA ALA A 240 -10.31 -9.04 -9.64
C ALA A 240 -11.05 -7.69 -9.52
N HIS A 241 -10.44 -6.67 -8.90
CA HIS A 241 -10.97 -5.32 -8.75
C HIS A 241 -10.61 -4.40 -9.92
N ARG A 242 -9.55 -4.71 -10.68
CA ARG A 242 -9.09 -3.88 -11.82
C ARG A 242 -10.20 -3.57 -12.85
N PRO A 243 -11.09 -4.50 -13.24
CA PRO A 243 -12.18 -4.15 -14.16
C PRO A 243 -13.12 -3.06 -13.61
N LEU A 244 -13.34 -3.03 -12.30
CA LEU A 244 -14.12 -1.97 -11.64
C LEU A 244 -13.33 -0.64 -11.58
N TYR A 245 -12.04 -0.69 -11.28
CA TYR A 245 -11.14 0.45 -11.35
C TYR A 245 -11.22 1.12 -12.74
N ASP A 246 -11.04 0.34 -13.80
CA ASP A 246 -11.10 0.81 -15.18
C ASP A 246 -12.50 1.34 -15.53
N TRP A 247 -13.55 0.69 -15.04
CA TRP A 247 -14.92 1.15 -15.23
C TRP A 247 -15.14 2.53 -14.62
N VAL A 248 -14.69 2.75 -13.39
CA VAL A 248 -14.83 4.05 -12.70
C VAL A 248 -14.14 5.15 -13.49
N VAL A 249 -12.84 5.04 -13.79
CA VAL A 249 -12.10 6.10 -14.51
C VAL A 249 -12.59 6.36 -15.94
N ASN A 250 -13.30 5.41 -16.52
CA ASN A 250 -13.89 5.57 -17.86
C ASN A 250 -15.30 6.18 -17.84
N ASN A 251 -15.97 6.18 -16.70
CA ASN A 251 -17.36 6.67 -16.60
C ASN A 251 -17.52 7.98 -15.82
N VAL A 252 -16.46 8.48 -15.17
CA VAL A 252 -16.43 9.79 -14.50
C VAL A 252 -15.48 10.75 -15.23
N SER A 253 -15.71 12.06 -15.06
CA SER A 253 -14.97 13.11 -15.78
C SER A 253 -13.64 13.46 -15.06
N VAL A 254 -12.81 12.45 -14.82
CA VAL A 254 -11.49 12.63 -14.20
C VAL A 254 -10.43 13.12 -15.19
N PRO A 255 -9.39 13.86 -14.72
CA PRO A 255 -8.37 14.47 -15.58
C PRO A 255 -7.36 13.47 -16.15
N ALA A 256 -7.22 12.29 -15.56
CA ALA A 256 -6.28 11.27 -15.97
C ALA A 256 -6.92 9.88 -15.92
N LYS A 257 -6.32 8.93 -16.63
CA LYS A 257 -6.76 7.52 -16.63
C LYS A 257 -5.56 6.64 -16.25
N PRO A 258 -5.30 6.44 -14.97
CA PRO A 258 -4.20 5.60 -14.51
C PRO A 258 -4.31 4.15 -15.03
N ARG A 259 -3.19 3.43 -15.06
CA ARG A 259 -3.14 2.00 -15.33
C ARG A 259 -2.88 1.24 -14.05
N GLN A 260 -3.79 0.38 -13.63
CA GLN A 260 -3.58 -0.51 -12.49
C GLN A 260 -2.73 -1.70 -12.92
N ILE A 261 -1.70 -2.03 -12.14
CA ILE A 261 -0.80 -3.18 -12.35
C ILE A 261 -0.60 -3.89 -11.01
N GLU A 262 -0.82 -5.19 -10.99
CA GLU A 262 -0.75 -5.98 -9.77
C GLU A 262 0.54 -6.79 -9.70
N PHE A 263 1.09 -6.89 -8.47
CA PHE A 263 2.27 -7.70 -8.14
C PHE A 263 2.01 -8.60 -6.93
N ALA A 264 2.76 -9.69 -6.82
CA ALA A 264 2.65 -10.59 -5.69
C ALA A 264 3.18 -9.94 -4.41
N ARG A 265 2.35 -9.92 -3.35
CA ARG A 265 2.78 -9.47 -2.03
C ARG A 265 3.91 -10.34 -1.47
N LEU A 266 4.64 -9.83 -0.49
CA LEU A 266 5.64 -10.60 0.23
C LEU A 266 4.97 -11.74 1.03
N GLY A 267 5.34 -12.98 0.72
CA GLY A 267 5.20 -14.12 1.61
C GLY A 267 6.55 -14.41 2.25
N ILE A 268 6.63 -14.47 3.56
CA ILE A 268 7.84 -14.83 4.30
C ILE A 268 7.46 -15.86 5.37
N ASP A 269 8.27 -16.91 5.49
CA ASP A 269 8.04 -17.94 6.48
C ASP A 269 8.36 -17.45 7.90
N HIS A 270 7.99 -18.23 8.90
CA HIS A 270 8.25 -17.95 10.34
C HIS A 270 7.85 -16.53 10.80
N THR A 271 7.01 -15.80 10.04
CA THR A 271 6.66 -14.42 10.31
C THR A 271 5.16 -14.17 10.26
N VAL A 272 4.61 -13.53 11.27
CA VAL A 272 3.20 -13.12 11.32
C VAL A 272 3.07 -11.72 10.74
N MET A 273 2.45 -11.59 9.55
CA MET A 273 2.22 -10.31 8.89
C MET A 273 0.77 -9.80 8.98
N SER A 274 -0.09 -10.46 9.74
CA SER A 274 -1.47 -10.04 9.93
C SER A 274 -1.56 -8.87 10.91
N LYS A 275 -1.92 -7.66 10.44
CA LYS A 275 -2.12 -6.48 11.31
C LYS A 275 -3.01 -6.78 12.53
N ARG A 276 -4.10 -7.54 12.33
CA ARG A 276 -5.01 -7.93 13.43
C ARG A 276 -4.30 -8.76 14.50
N LYS A 277 -3.46 -9.72 14.09
CA LYS A 277 -2.71 -10.56 15.04
C LYS A 277 -1.61 -9.77 15.74
N LEU A 278 -0.90 -8.90 15.01
CA LEU A 278 0.13 -8.03 15.59
C LEU A 278 -0.47 -7.08 16.62
N ARG A 279 -1.60 -6.44 16.31
CA ARG A 279 -2.35 -5.61 17.25
C ARG A 279 -2.75 -6.38 18.50
N GLN A 280 -3.24 -7.61 18.37
CA GLN A 280 -3.59 -8.47 19.50
C GLN A 280 -2.39 -8.74 20.41
N LEU A 281 -1.18 -8.93 19.86
CA LEU A 281 0.03 -9.11 20.66
C LEU A 281 0.35 -7.88 21.52
N VAL A 282 0.15 -6.69 20.97
CA VAL A 282 0.36 -5.42 21.69
C VAL A 282 -0.74 -5.20 22.74
N GLU A 283 -2.01 -5.30 22.36
CA GLU A 283 -3.16 -5.06 23.24
C GLU A 283 -3.21 -6.03 24.43
N GLN A 284 -2.78 -7.27 24.23
CA GLN A 284 -2.73 -8.29 25.28
C GLN A 284 -1.40 -8.32 26.06
N ASN A 285 -0.52 -7.34 25.81
CA ASN A 285 0.78 -7.22 26.47
C ASN A 285 1.71 -8.44 26.33
N TYR A 286 1.60 -9.22 25.23
CA TYR A 286 2.57 -10.26 24.92
C TYR A 286 3.91 -9.71 24.46
N VAL A 287 3.90 -8.48 23.95
CA VAL A 287 5.07 -7.70 23.55
C VAL A 287 5.01 -6.33 24.21
N SER A 288 6.15 -5.63 24.31
CA SER A 288 6.26 -4.34 24.98
C SER A 288 5.64 -3.18 24.19
N GLY A 289 5.35 -3.36 22.92
CA GLY A 289 4.78 -2.36 22.03
C GLY A 289 5.01 -2.72 20.57
N TRP A 290 4.67 -1.81 19.68
CA TRP A 290 4.85 -2.00 18.24
C TRP A 290 6.32 -2.05 17.82
N ASP A 291 7.22 -1.47 18.59
CA ASP A 291 8.67 -1.46 18.40
C ASP A 291 9.40 -2.62 19.10
N ASP A 292 8.66 -3.56 19.67
CA ASP A 292 9.29 -4.74 20.30
C ASP A 292 10.18 -5.47 19.28
N PRO A 293 11.45 -5.81 19.60
CA PRO A 293 12.37 -6.47 18.67
C PRO A 293 11.90 -7.84 18.14
N ARG A 294 10.88 -8.44 18.74
CA ARG A 294 10.24 -9.68 18.28
C ARG A 294 9.17 -9.44 17.22
N MET A 295 8.76 -8.17 17.02
CA MET A 295 7.74 -7.79 16.04
C MET A 295 8.37 -7.62 14.66
N PRO A 296 7.67 -8.03 13.58
CA PRO A 296 8.11 -7.82 12.19
C PRO A 296 7.79 -6.41 11.66
N THR A 297 7.45 -5.49 12.56
CA THR A 297 7.25 -4.07 12.24
C THR A 297 8.59 -3.43 11.88
N LEU A 298 8.57 -2.38 11.05
CA LEU A 298 9.82 -1.68 10.69
C LEU A 298 10.50 -1.06 11.90
N CYS A 299 9.74 -0.44 12.80
CA CYS A 299 10.28 0.08 14.05
C CYS A 299 10.84 -1.03 14.96
N GLY A 300 10.22 -2.23 14.98
CA GLY A 300 10.72 -3.39 15.72
C GLY A 300 12.02 -3.96 15.10
N LEU A 301 12.07 -4.09 13.79
CA LEU A 301 13.27 -4.52 13.06
C LEU A 301 14.41 -3.52 13.25
N ARG A 302 14.15 -2.22 13.14
CA ARG A 302 15.12 -1.15 13.42
C ARG A 302 15.67 -1.24 14.82
N ARG A 303 14.82 -1.41 15.83
CA ARG A 303 15.24 -1.59 17.23
C ARG A 303 16.03 -2.88 17.45
N ARG A 304 15.75 -3.93 16.70
CA ARG A 304 16.51 -5.19 16.70
C ARG A 304 17.90 -5.05 16.07
N GLY A 305 18.15 -3.98 15.29
CA GLY A 305 19.46 -3.70 14.66
C GLY A 305 19.47 -3.91 13.15
N TYR A 306 18.32 -4.10 12.51
CA TYR A 306 18.25 -4.08 11.04
C TYR A 306 18.52 -2.68 10.50
N THR A 307 19.27 -2.61 9.42
CA THR A 307 19.55 -1.37 8.69
C THR A 307 18.54 -1.17 7.57
N SER A 308 18.32 0.06 7.16
CA SER A 308 17.49 0.36 5.98
C SER A 308 18.06 -0.28 4.72
N HIS A 309 19.40 -0.30 4.58
CA HIS A 309 20.10 -0.90 3.45
C HIS A 309 19.81 -2.41 3.35
N SER A 310 19.96 -3.16 4.46
CA SER A 310 19.71 -4.61 4.46
C SER A 310 18.27 -4.98 4.11
N ILE A 311 17.29 -4.16 4.49
CA ILE A 311 15.88 -4.38 4.15
C ILE A 311 15.61 -4.06 2.67
N ARG A 312 16.19 -3.00 2.14
CA ARG A 312 16.09 -2.66 0.71
C ARG A 312 16.75 -3.74 -0.16
N ASP A 313 17.95 -4.17 0.18
CA ASP A 313 18.67 -5.27 -0.50
C ASP A 313 17.84 -6.56 -0.49
N PHE A 314 17.26 -6.92 0.65
CA PHE A 314 16.33 -8.05 0.72
C PHE A 314 15.16 -7.90 -0.25
N CYS A 315 14.51 -6.74 -0.31
CA CYS A 315 13.40 -6.50 -1.21
C CYS A 315 13.81 -6.55 -2.69
N GLU A 316 14.98 -6.05 -3.03
CA GLU A 316 15.56 -6.09 -4.38
C GLU A 316 15.88 -7.53 -4.81
N ARG A 317 16.49 -8.34 -3.94
CA ARG A 317 16.82 -9.75 -4.21
C ARG A 317 15.61 -10.64 -4.42
N ILE A 318 14.53 -10.43 -3.67
CA ILE A 318 13.29 -11.20 -3.88
C ILE A 318 12.54 -10.78 -5.15
N GLY A 319 12.80 -9.58 -5.64
CA GLY A 319 12.28 -9.06 -6.90
C GLY A 319 10.76 -8.93 -6.97
N VAL A 320 10.27 -8.73 -8.19
CA VAL A 320 8.85 -8.51 -8.50
C VAL A 320 8.31 -9.70 -9.28
N ALA A 321 7.23 -10.31 -8.80
CA ALA A 321 6.60 -11.48 -9.41
C ALA A 321 5.08 -11.32 -9.53
N LYS A 322 4.47 -12.05 -10.48
CA LYS A 322 3.00 -12.17 -10.65
C LYS A 322 2.40 -13.37 -9.92
N SER A 323 3.22 -14.23 -9.34
CA SER A 323 2.76 -15.40 -8.58
C SER A 323 3.16 -15.30 -7.12
N ALA A 324 2.25 -15.68 -6.23
CA ALA A 324 2.55 -15.74 -4.81
C ALA A 324 3.66 -16.78 -4.54
N ASN A 325 4.67 -16.36 -3.80
CA ASN A 325 5.77 -17.21 -3.33
C ASN A 325 6.03 -16.93 -1.86
N THR A 326 6.68 -17.87 -1.19
CA THR A 326 7.15 -17.70 0.18
C THR A 326 8.67 -17.69 0.18
N VAL A 327 9.23 -16.66 0.77
CA VAL A 327 10.67 -16.44 0.90
C VAL A 327 11.09 -16.91 2.31
N GLU A 328 12.25 -17.51 2.42
CA GLU A 328 12.79 -17.92 3.71
C GLU A 328 13.24 -16.71 4.53
N TYR A 329 12.89 -16.69 5.81
CA TYR A 329 13.32 -15.62 6.75
C TYR A 329 14.86 -15.53 6.82
N ALA A 330 15.55 -16.65 6.61
CA ALA A 330 17.00 -16.72 6.58
C ALA A 330 17.64 -15.80 5.53
N LEU A 331 16.94 -15.51 4.42
CA LEU A 331 17.43 -14.55 3.41
C LEU A 331 17.45 -13.12 3.96
N LEU A 332 16.43 -12.72 4.72
CA LEU A 332 16.41 -11.40 5.38
C LEU A 332 17.57 -11.26 6.38
N GLU A 333 17.85 -12.32 7.16
CA GLU A 333 18.99 -12.34 8.08
C GLU A 333 20.34 -12.37 7.34
N HIS A 334 20.39 -13.00 6.15
CA HIS A 334 21.59 -13.01 5.33
C HIS A 334 21.93 -11.61 4.83
N CYS A 335 20.97 -10.87 4.27
CA CYS A 335 21.16 -9.48 3.84
C CYS A 335 21.64 -8.60 5.01
N LEU A 336 21.10 -8.79 6.22
CA LEU A 336 21.57 -8.07 7.38
C LEU A 336 23.03 -8.42 7.75
N ARG A 337 23.38 -9.71 7.71
CA ARG A 337 24.77 -10.13 8.00
C ARG A 337 25.77 -9.56 7.00
N GLU A 338 25.44 -9.56 5.71
CA GLU A 338 26.30 -8.96 4.68
C GLU A 338 26.52 -7.48 4.96
N ASP A 339 25.44 -6.71 5.15
CA ASP A 339 25.53 -5.27 5.43
C ASP A 339 26.32 -4.96 6.71
N LEU A 340 26.07 -5.70 7.80
CA LEU A 340 26.80 -5.52 9.06
C LEU A 340 28.26 -5.97 8.98
N ASN A 341 28.60 -6.93 8.10
CA ASN A 341 29.99 -7.28 7.87
C ASN A 341 30.79 -6.11 7.30
N ASP A 342 30.17 -5.28 6.49
CA ASP A 342 30.84 -4.15 5.84
C ASP A 342 30.79 -2.88 6.71
N THR A 343 29.70 -2.68 7.46
CA THR A 343 29.41 -1.40 8.12
C THR A 343 29.59 -1.38 9.63
N ALA A 344 29.49 -2.55 10.31
CA ALA A 344 29.55 -2.58 11.78
C ALA A 344 30.97 -2.42 12.33
N GLU A 345 31.09 -1.62 13.38
CA GLU A 345 32.34 -1.53 14.13
C GLU A 345 32.66 -2.88 14.78
N ARG A 346 33.92 -3.26 14.67
CA ARG A 346 34.46 -4.50 15.25
C ARG A 346 35.35 -4.18 16.43
N THR A 347 34.98 -4.73 17.58
CA THR A 347 35.74 -4.55 18.79
C THR A 347 36.24 -5.91 19.29
N MET A 348 37.56 -6.01 19.49
CA MET A 348 38.14 -7.17 20.15
C MET A 348 37.90 -7.07 21.65
N ALA A 349 37.31 -8.12 22.23
CA ALA A 349 37.12 -8.24 23.66
C ALA A 349 37.69 -9.55 24.19
N VAL A 350 38.53 -9.49 25.20
CA VAL A 350 39.07 -10.68 25.89
C VAL A 350 38.36 -10.84 27.22
N LEU A 351 37.47 -11.80 27.32
CA LEU A 351 36.77 -12.17 28.55
C LEU A 351 37.69 -13.06 29.39
N ARG A 352 37.96 -12.70 30.66
CA ARG A 352 38.87 -13.42 31.57
C ARG A 352 40.34 -13.45 31.04
N PRO A 353 40.98 -12.29 30.86
CA PRO A 353 42.34 -12.22 30.30
C PRO A 353 43.34 -12.91 31.22
N VAL A 354 44.28 -13.61 30.60
CA VAL A 354 45.46 -14.15 31.30
C VAL A 354 46.60 -13.19 31.06
N LYS A 355 47.27 -12.83 32.16
CA LYS A 355 48.45 -11.96 32.10
C LYS A 355 49.62 -12.73 31.49
N LEU A 356 50.10 -12.28 30.31
CA LEU A 356 51.35 -12.77 29.73
C LEU A 356 52.47 -11.81 30.05
N VAL A 357 53.57 -12.30 30.63
CA VAL A 357 54.77 -11.52 30.95
C VAL A 357 55.92 -12.03 30.09
N ILE A 358 56.46 -11.16 29.22
CA ILE A 358 57.60 -11.46 28.41
C ILE A 358 58.85 -10.99 29.15
N THR A 359 59.60 -11.93 29.69
CA THR A 359 60.73 -11.62 30.63
C THR A 359 62.00 -11.17 29.95
N ASN A 360 62.10 -11.41 28.64
CA ASN A 360 63.28 -11.03 27.83
C ASN A 360 63.00 -9.85 26.88
N TYR A 361 61.89 -9.11 27.11
CA TYR A 361 61.58 -7.91 26.33
C TYR A 361 62.26 -6.69 26.98
N PRO A 362 62.87 -5.75 26.20
CA PRO A 362 63.55 -4.60 26.77
C PRO A 362 62.65 -3.74 27.64
N GLU A 363 63.13 -3.36 28.80
CA GLU A 363 62.35 -2.54 29.79
C GLU A 363 62.07 -1.15 29.16
N GLY A 364 60.78 -0.72 29.25
CA GLY A 364 60.33 0.58 28.76
C GLY A 364 60.11 0.65 27.20
N GLN A 365 60.33 -0.41 26.48
CA GLN A 365 60.05 -0.46 25.04
C GLN A 365 58.56 -0.82 24.79
N THR A 366 57.94 -0.13 23.84
CA THR A 366 56.58 -0.41 23.37
C THR A 366 56.57 -0.56 21.90
N GLU A 367 55.91 -1.56 21.37
CA GLU A 367 55.66 -1.77 19.96
C GLU A 367 54.16 -1.69 19.66
N THR A 368 53.82 -1.08 18.52
CA THR A 368 52.45 -1.02 18.02
C THR A 368 52.33 -1.83 16.74
N PHE A 369 51.35 -2.70 16.70
CA PHE A 369 51.05 -3.51 15.51
C PHE A 369 49.70 -3.11 14.95
N GLU A 370 49.60 -2.90 13.65
CA GLU A 370 48.34 -2.77 12.95
C GLU A 370 47.91 -4.18 12.54
N VAL A 371 46.67 -4.53 12.93
CA VAL A 371 46.06 -5.81 12.60
C VAL A 371 44.69 -5.53 11.96
N GLU A 372 44.51 -6.07 10.75
CA GLU A 372 43.24 -5.94 10.07
C GLU A 372 42.10 -6.62 10.86
N ASN A 373 41.09 -5.85 11.22
CA ASN A 373 39.88 -6.35 11.88
C ASN A 373 38.90 -7.02 10.91
N ASN A 374 39.00 -6.69 9.62
CA ASN A 374 38.21 -7.26 8.55
C ASN A 374 39.12 -7.60 7.37
N PRO A 375 39.37 -8.88 7.08
CA PRO A 375 40.26 -9.30 5.99
C PRO A 375 39.57 -9.34 4.62
N VAL A 376 38.60 -8.47 4.35
CA VAL A 376 37.90 -8.38 3.06
C VAL A 376 38.41 -7.18 2.28
#